data_b0b99f385d2b17ac66124e0e5d3e70ad
#
_entry.id   b0b99f385d2b17ac66124e0e5d3e70ad
#
_cell.length_a   1.000
_cell.length_b   1.000
_cell.length_c   1.000
_cell.angle_alpha   90.00
_cell.angle_beta   90.00
_cell.angle_gamma   90.00
#
_symmetry.space_group_name_H-M   'P 1'
#
loop_
_entity.id
_entity.type
_entity.pdbx_description
1 polymer ?
#
loop_
_entity_poly.entity_id
_entity_poly.type
_entity_poly.pdbx_seq_one_letter_code
_entity_poly.pdbx_strand_id
1 'polypeptide(L)'
;GCLDEEFSHWSNQLMREFRNGFKIAVISDLTLRELEEAPEAVKKVLSSISEDNLEYVFLAADAEQLARRYIEEKVVTIKHIVDAQHIAIATREHVDVLVSWNFQQIVNLDRIHLFNAVNLKLGYPILEIRSSTGGYL
;
A
#
# COMPACT_ATOMS: atom_id res chain seq x y z
N GLY A 1 19.72 10.73 -6.55
CA GLY A 1 18.90 11.94 -6.58
C GLY A 1 18.15 12.13 -5.26
N CYS A 2 17.47 13.27 -5.13
CA CYS A 2 16.71 13.57 -3.90
C CYS A 2 15.69 12.51 -3.55
N LEU A 3 15.04 11.95 -4.53
CA LEU A 3 14.03 10.90 -4.32
C LEU A 3 14.64 9.65 -3.74
N ASP A 4 15.83 9.26 -4.20
CA ASP A 4 16.53 8.08 -3.70
C ASP A 4 17.00 8.30 -2.26
N GLU A 5 17.48 9.49 -1.94
CA GLU A 5 17.90 9.84 -0.57
C GLU A 5 16.69 9.83 0.38
N GLU A 6 15.57 10.42 -0.03
CA GLU A 6 14.34 10.43 0.76
C GLU A 6 13.83 9.01 0.98
N PHE A 7 13.83 8.19 -0.06
CA PHE A 7 13.41 6.79 0.06
C PHE A 7 14.33 6.03 1.02
N SER A 8 15.65 6.22 0.91
CA SER A 8 16.61 5.53 1.78
C SER A 8 16.41 5.90 3.24
N HIS A 9 16.21 7.19 3.54
CA HIS A 9 15.96 7.65 4.90
C HIS A 9 14.69 7.03 5.48
N TRP A 10 13.60 7.12 4.75
CA TRP A 10 12.31 6.57 5.15
C TRP A 10 12.37 5.05 5.32
N SER A 11 12.98 4.34 4.37
CA SER A 11 13.08 2.89 4.42
C SER A 11 13.95 2.40 5.56
N ASN A 12 15.02 3.11 5.91
CA ASN A 12 15.87 2.77 7.04
C ASN A 12 15.10 2.90 8.37
N GLN A 13 14.28 3.93 8.51
CA GLN A 13 13.44 4.12 9.68
C GLN A 13 12.41 3.00 9.79
N LEU A 14 11.75 2.68 8.68
CA LEU A 14 10.75 1.61 8.61
C LEU A 14 11.38 0.25 8.94
N MET A 15 12.58 0.00 8.43
CA MET A 15 13.33 -1.24 8.70
C MET A 15 13.64 -1.42 10.17
N ARG A 16 14.00 -0.36 10.88
CA ARG A 16 14.25 -0.44 12.32
C ARG A 16 12.99 -0.88 13.06
N GLU A 17 11.83 -0.37 12.68
CA GLU A 17 10.57 -0.75 13.28
C GLU A 17 10.22 -2.22 13.05
N PHE A 18 10.47 -2.74 11.85
CA PHE A 18 10.28 -4.16 11.55
C PHE A 18 11.26 -5.05 12.31
N ARG A 19 12.54 -4.67 12.39
CA ARG A 19 13.55 -5.43 13.15
C ARG A 19 13.24 -5.52 14.63
N ASN A 20 12.67 -4.45 15.17
CA ASN A 20 12.30 -4.40 16.60
C ASN A 20 10.96 -5.09 16.88
N GLY A 21 10.30 -5.63 15.88
CA GLY A 21 9.03 -6.32 16.04
C GLY A 21 7.82 -5.41 16.28
N PHE A 22 7.98 -4.11 16.08
CA PHE A 22 6.88 -3.16 16.26
C PHE A 22 5.89 -3.16 15.10
N LYS A 23 6.31 -3.66 13.93
CA LYS A 23 5.48 -3.68 12.73
C LYS A 23 5.62 -4.99 11.98
N ILE A 24 4.54 -5.40 11.36
CA ILE A 24 4.50 -6.56 10.47
C ILE A 24 4.24 -6.04 9.05
N ALA A 25 5.05 -6.45 8.09
CA ALA A 25 4.85 -6.12 6.69
C ALA A 25 3.87 -7.10 6.07
N VAL A 26 2.80 -6.58 5.46
CA VAL A 26 1.82 -7.40 4.75
C VAL A 26 2.08 -7.25 3.26
N ILE A 27 2.29 -8.36 2.57
CA ILE A 27 2.63 -8.39 1.15
C ILE A 27 1.58 -9.21 0.40
N SER A 28 0.98 -8.59 -0.62
CA SER A 28 -0.02 -9.27 -1.44
C SER A 28 0.62 -9.94 -2.67
N ASP A 29 -0.13 -10.84 -3.29
CA ASP A 29 0.24 -11.44 -4.57
C ASP A 29 0.44 -10.38 -5.66
N LEU A 30 -0.32 -9.28 -5.62
CA LEU A 30 -0.13 -8.16 -6.55
C LEU A 30 1.24 -7.50 -6.36
N THR A 31 1.65 -7.31 -5.11
CA THR A 31 2.95 -6.74 -4.78
C THR A 31 4.08 -7.63 -5.28
N LEU A 32 3.96 -8.95 -5.11
CA LEU A 32 4.96 -9.89 -5.60
C LEU A 32 5.14 -9.80 -7.11
N ARG A 33 4.07 -9.62 -7.85
CA ARG A 33 4.14 -9.41 -9.30
C ARG A 33 4.85 -8.12 -9.68
N GLU A 34 4.56 -7.05 -8.97
CA GLU A 34 5.15 -5.75 -9.24
C GLU A 34 6.63 -5.66 -8.85
N LEU A 35 7.08 -6.51 -7.90
CA LEU A 35 8.46 -6.51 -7.44
C LEU A 35 9.47 -6.79 -8.54
N GLU A 36 9.10 -7.52 -9.57
CA GLU A 36 9.99 -7.80 -10.70
C GLU A 36 10.45 -6.51 -11.39
N GLU A 37 9.60 -5.49 -11.41
CA GLU A 37 9.87 -4.19 -12.02
C GLU A 37 10.19 -3.10 -11.02
N ALA A 38 10.21 -3.43 -9.73
CA ALA A 38 10.44 -2.46 -8.67
C ALA A 38 11.91 -1.97 -8.66
N PRO A 39 12.15 -0.72 -8.17
CA PRO A 39 13.52 -0.25 -7.97
C PRO A 39 14.31 -1.17 -7.02
N GLU A 40 15.61 -1.26 -7.23
CA GLU A 40 16.49 -2.09 -6.41
C GLU A 40 16.43 -1.72 -4.91
N ALA A 41 16.26 -0.44 -4.62
CA ALA A 41 16.13 0.01 -3.23
C ALA A 41 14.91 -0.62 -2.55
N VAL A 42 13.78 -0.74 -3.26
CA VAL A 42 12.56 -1.38 -2.76
C VAL A 42 12.81 -2.87 -2.54
N LYS A 43 13.42 -3.54 -3.52
CA LYS A 43 13.73 -4.98 -3.43
C LYS A 43 14.63 -5.27 -2.23
N LYS A 44 15.65 -4.45 -2.01
CA LYS A 44 16.56 -4.60 -0.87
C LYS A 44 15.84 -4.44 0.46
N VAL A 45 14.96 -3.45 0.58
CA VAL A 45 14.19 -3.23 1.79
C VAL A 45 13.36 -4.46 2.12
N LEU A 46 12.62 -4.97 1.15
CA LEU A 46 11.73 -6.10 1.36
C LEU A 46 12.50 -7.39 1.63
N SER A 47 13.62 -7.62 0.95
CA SER A 47 14.43 -8.83 1.16
C SER A 47 15.13 -8.85 2.51
N SER A 48 15.30 -7.71 3.16
CA SER A 48 15.95 -7.61 4.47
C SER A 48 14.99 -7.77 5.65
N ILE A 49 13.68 -7.82 5.39
CA ILE A 49 12.69 -8.04 6.45
C ILE A 49 12.64 -9.54 6.78
N SER A 50 12.73 -9.87 8.09
CA SER A 50 12.63 -11.25 8.56
C SER A 50 11.26 -11.84 8.24
N GLU A 51 11.22 -13.13 7.92
CA GLU A 51 9.95 -13.83 7.67
C GLU A 51 8.99 -13.77 8.85
N ASP A 52 9.51 -13.67 10.07
CA ASP A 52 8.68 -13.50 11.27
C ASP A 52 7.89 -12.20 11.26
N ASN A 53 8.34 -11.23 10.50
CA ASN A 53 7.73 -9.91 10.39
C ASN A 53 7.06 -9.68 9.03
N LEU A 54 6.84 -10.75 8.27
CA LEU A 54 6.16 -10.72 6.98
C LEU A 54 4.88 -11.55 7.03
N GLU A 55 3.85 -11.05 6.40
CA GLU A 55 2.60 -11.77 6.20
C GLU A 55 2.21 -11.68 4.74
N TYR A 56 1.87 -12.82 4.14
CA TYR A 56 1.46 -12.88 2.72
C TYR A 56 -0.05 -13.04 2.64
N VAL A 57 -0.66 -12.24 1.78
CA VAL A 57 -2.11 -12.25 1.57
C VAL A 57 -2.44 -12.31 0.08
N PHE A 58 -3.64 -12.71 -0.24
CA PHE A 58 -4.13 -12.79 -1.62
C PHE A 58 -5.25 -11.79 -1.86
N LEU A 59 -5.45 -11.43 -3.13
CA LEU A 59 -6.62 -10.66 -3.53
C LEU A 59 -7.85 -11.56 -3.41
N ALA A 60 -8.56 -11.42 -2.31
CA ALA A 60 -9.77 -12.19 -2.03
C ALA A 60 -10.99 -11.57 -2.74
N ALA A 61 -12.07 -12.33 -2.83
CA ALA A 61 -13.27 -11.89 -3.54
C ALA A 61 -13.88 -10.61 -2.95
N ASP A 62 -13.89 -10.48 -1.63
CA ASP A 62 -14.41 -9.29 -0.95
C ASP A 62 -13.54 -8.04 -1.21
N ALA A 63 -12.22 -8.20 -1.29
CA ALA A 63 -11.34 -7.11 -1.67
C ALA A 63 -11.53 -6.72 -3.14
N GLU A 64 -11.73 -7.67 -4.03
CA GLU A 64 -12.07 -7.39 -5.42
C GLU A 64 -13.36 -6.58 -5.54
N GLN A 65 -14.37 -6.95 -4.78
CA GLN A 65 -15.63 -6.21 -4.76
C GLN A 65 -15.45 -4.80 -4.23
N LEU A 66 -14.65 -4.63 -3.18
CA LEU A 66 -14.32 -3.31 -2.64
C LEU A 66 -13.61 -2.45 -3.68
N ALA A 67 -12.65 -3.01 -4.40
CA ALA A 67 -11.96 -2.30 -5.47
C ALA A 67 -12.93 -1.83 -6.55
N ARG A 68 -13.89 -2.66 -6.93
CA ARG A 68 -14.94 -2.29 -7.89
C ARG A 68 -15.82 -1.18 -7.36
N ARG A 69 -16.12 -1.17 -6.06
CA ARG A 69 -16.90 -0.09 -5.44
C ARG A 69 -16.17 1.25 -5.54
N TYR A 70 -14.85 1.27 -5.38
CA TYR A 70 -14.08 2.50 -5.60
C TYR A 70 -14.24 3.02 -7.03
N ILE A 71 -14.26 2.12 -8.00
CA ILE A 71 -14.49 2.49 -9.41
C ILE A 71 -15.90 3.01 -9.62
N GLU A 72 -16.91 2.28 -9.11
CA GLU A 72 -18.32 2.65 -9.24
C GLU A 72 -18.62 4.01 -8.63
N GLU A 73 -18.01 4.33 -7.50
CA GLU A 73 -18.20 5.62 -6.82
C GLU A 73 -17.24 6.69 -7.34
N LYS A 74 -16.54 6.41 -8.42
CA LYS A 74 -15.71 7.37 -9.17
C LYS A 74 -14.55 7.94 -8.37
N VAL A 75 -14.04 7.18 -7.40
CA VAL A 75 -12.81 7.56 -6.70
C VAL A 75 -11.65 7.50 -7.69
N VAL A 76 -11.58 6.43 -8.47
CA VAL A 76 -10.63 6.27 -9.58
C VAL A 76 -11.33 5.62 -10.77
N THR A 77 -10.70 5.64 -11.93
CA THR A 77 -11.23 4.98 -13.12
C THR A 77 -10.71 3.54 -13.22
N ILE A 78 -11.35 2.75 -14.08
CA ILE A 78 -10.95 1.35 -14.31
C ILE A 78 -9.50 1.20 -14.76
N LYS A 79 -8.94 2.22 -15.37
CA LYS A 79 -7.54 2.26 -15.76
C LYS A 79 -6.60 2.02 -14.57
N HIS A 80 -7.03 2.37 -13.37
CA HIS A 80 -6.26 2.25 -12.14
C HIS A 80 -6.79 1.18 -11.20
N ILE A 81 -7.37 0.12 -11.76
CA ILE A 81 -7.97 -0.96 -10.97
C ILE A 81 -6.95 -1.65 -10.06
N VAL A 82 -5.71 -1.80 -10.51
CA VAL A 82 -4.67 -2.45 -9.69
C VAL A 82 -4.37 -1.64 -8.44
N ASP A 83 -4.27 -0.33 -8.56
CA ASP A 83 -4.08 0.55 -7.39
C ASP A 83 -5.27 0.45 -6.43
N ALA A 84 -6.49 0.42 -6.97
CA ALA A 84 -7.69 0.23 -6.18
C ALA A 84 -7.68 -1.12 -5.46
N GLN A 85 -7.18 -2.17 -6.11
CA GLN A 85 -7.05 -3.51 -5.52
C GLN A 85 -6.04 -3.52 -4.37
N HIS A 86 -4.90 -2.84 -4.51
CA HIS A 86 -3.93 -2.71 -3.41
C HIS A 86 -4.57 -2.05 -2.19
N ILE A 87 -5.31 -0.97 -2.41
CA ILE A 87 -6.00 -0.26 -1.33
C ILE A 87 -7.07 -1.14 -0.71
N ALA A 88 -7.82 -1.88 -1.52
CA ALA A 88 -8.85 -2.79 -1.04
C ALA A 88 -8.29 -3.92 -0.20
N ILE A 89 -7.17 -4.52 -0.62
CA ILE A 89 -6.51 -5.58 0.15
C ILE A 89 -6.06 -5.03 1.51
N ALA A 90 -5.39 -3.89 1.52
CA ALA A 90 -4.92 -3.27 2.76
C ALA A 90 -6.08 -2.95 3.70
N THR A 91 -7.19 -2.47 3.16
CA THR A 91 -8.39 -2.15 3.94
C THR A 91 -9.00 -3.42 4.53
N ARG A 92 -9.18 -4.45 3.70
CA ARG A 92 -9.77 -5.73 4.13
C ARG A 92 -8.91 -6.40 5.20
N GLU A 93 -7.60 -6.35 5.07
CA GLU A 93 -6.67 -6.95 6.03
C GLU A 93 -6.45 -6.08 7.27
N HIS A 94 -7.10 -4.93 7.36
CA HIS A 94 -7.00 -4.02 8.51
C HIS A 94 -5.56 -3.58 8.81
N VAL A 95 -4.76 -3.37 7.77
CA VAL A 95 -3.41 -2.84 7.97
C VAL A 95 -3.49 -1.39 8.44
N ASP A 96 -2.51 -0.95 9.20
CA ASP A 96 -2.50 0.42 9.72
C ASP A 96 -2.10 1.42 8.66
N VAL A 97 -1.10 1.07 7.85
CA VAL A 97 -0.56 1.97 6.83
C VAL A 97 -0.27 1.18 5.56
N LEU A 98 -0.71 1.71 4.43
CA LEU A 98 -0.30 1.22 3.11
C LEU A 98 0.81 2.13 2.57
N VAL A 99 1.94 1.53 2.24
CA VAL A 99 3.06 2.24 1.62
C VAL A 99 3.25 1.73 0.20
N SER A 100 3.35 2.64 -0.76
CA SER A 100 3.58 2.25 -2.15
C SER A 100 4.67 3.09 -2.80
N TRP A 101 5.49 2.41 -3.60
CA TRP A 101 6.48 3.07 -4.46
C TRP A 101 5.90 3.40 -5.83
N ASN A 102 4.74 2.83 -6.16
CA ASN A 102 4.16 2.86 -7.51
C ASN A 102 2.91 3.73 -7.62
N PHE A 103 2.40 4.24 -6.51
CA PHE A 103 1.29 5.19 -6.54
C PHE A 103 1.82 6.54 -7.02
N GLN A 104 1.42 6.92 -8.22
CA GLN A 104 1.84 8.18 -8.81
C GLN A 104 0.83 9.28 -8.47
N GLN A 105 0.44 10.03 -9.47
CA GLN A 105 -0.44 11.19 -9.31
C GLN A 105 -1.88 10.84 -8.95
N ILE A 106 -2.25 9.58 -9.08
CA ILE A 106 -3.60 9.13 -8.83
C ILE A 106 -3.95 9.13 -7.34
N VAL A 107 -2.97 8.86 -6.47
CA VAL A 107 -3.20 8.81 -5.03
C VAL A 107 -2.66 10.09 -4.40
N ASN A 108 -3.54 11.05 -4.19
CA ASN A 108 -3.27 12.30 -3.48
C ASN A 108 -4.18 12.38 -2.25
N LEU A 109 -4.04 13.42 -1.45
CA LEU A 109 -4.79 13.55 -0.20
C LEU A 109 -6.31 13.57 -0.44
N ASP A 110 -6.79 14.23 -1.48
CA ASP A 110 -8.22 14.24 -1.80
C ASP A 110 -8.73 12.85 -2.15
N ARG A 111 -7.97 12.09 -2.94
CA ARG A 111 -8.30 10.72 -3.31
C ARG A 111 -8.27 9.80 -2.09
N ILE A 112 -7.31 9.98 -1.20
CA ILE A 112 -7.23 9.21 0.05
C ILE A 112 -8.51 9.43 0.86
N HIS A 113 -8.98 10.66 0.97
CA HIS A 113 -10.24 10.96 1.65
C HIS A 113 -11.43 10.25 0.98
N LEU A 114 -11.47 10.22 -0.35
CA LEU A 114 -12.53 9.55 -1.09
C LEU A 114 -12.51 8.02 -0.90
N PHE A 115 -11.33 7.40 -0.94
CA PHE A 115 -11.19 5.98 -0.64
C PHE A 115 -11.71 5.67 0.76
N ASN A 116 -11.34 6.47 1.74
CA ASN A 116 -11.74 6.26 3.12
C ASN A 116 -13.24 6.54 3.34
N ALA A 117 -13.81 7.47 2.60
CA ALA A 117 -15.26 7.70 2.64
C ALA A 117 -16.03 6.45 2.19
N VAL A 118 -15.59 5.79 1.12
CA VAL A 118 -16.17 4.52 0.67
C VAL A 118 -15.97 3.43 1.72
N ASN A 119 -14.76 3.34 2.27
CA ASN A 119 -14.45 2.36 3.31
C ASN A 119 -15.41 2.49 4.49
N LEU A 120 -15.58 3.68 5.02
CA LEU A 120 -16.47 3.92 6.16
C LEU A 120 -17.92 3.59 5.82
N LYS A 121 -18.38 3.96 4.62
CA LYS A 121 -19.73 3.66 4.15
C LYS A 121 -20.02 2.16 4.13
N LEU A 122 -19.00 1.35 3.80
CA LEU A 122 -19.14 -0.09 3.71
C LEU A 122 -18.77 -0.83 5.00
N GLY A 123 -18.45 -0.11 6.07
CA GLY A 123 -18.16 -0.70 7.37
C GLY A 123 -16.70 -1.06 7.58
N TYR A 124 -15.80 -0.56 6.74
CA TYR A 124 -14.37 -0.77 6.91
C TYR A 124 -13.72 0.38 7.69
N PRO A 125 -12.58 0.14 8.35
CA PRO A 125 -11.85 1.20 9.03
C PRO A 125 -11.15 2.12 8.04
N ILE A 126 -10.68 3.25 8.55
CA ILE A 126 -9.85 4.19 7.79
C ILE A 126 -8.48 3.57 7.55
N LEU A 127 -7.94 3.78 6.35
CA LEU A 127 -6.61 3.35 5.96
C LEU A 127 -5.70 4.56 5.76
N GLU A 128 -4.53 4.56 6.38
CA GLU A 128 -3.50 5.54 6.10
C GLU A 128 -2.70 5.10 4.88
N ILE A 129 -2.53 5.98 3.90
CA ILE A 129 -1.82 5.71 2.65
C ILE A 129 -0.66 6.68 2.53
N ARG A 130 0.55 6.16 2.31
CA ARG A 130 1.76 6.96 2.18
C ARG A 130 2.54 6.56 0.93
N SER A 131 3.32 7.49 0.41
CA SER A 131 4.28 7.20 -0.64
C SER A 131 5.52 6.51 -0.06
N SER A 132 6.36 5.97 -0.94
CA SER A 132 7.63 5.35 -0.53
C SER A 132 8.61 6.33 0.12
N THR A 133 8.38 7.63 -0.02
CA THR A 133 9.18 8.67 0.65
C THR A 133 8.64 9.03 2.04
N GLY A 134 7.53 8.40 2.45
CA GLY A 134 6.93 8.60 3.78
C GLY A 134 5.93 9.75 3.87
N GLY A 135 5.77 10.52 2.79
CA GLY A 135 4.83 11.64 2.74
C GLY A 135 3.52 11.28 2.03
N TYR A 136 2.57 12.21 2.05
CA TYR A 136 1.37 12.13 1.22
C TYR A 136 1.69 12.62 -0.20
N LEU A 137 1.03 12.06 -1.16
CA LEU A 137 1.19 12.44 -2.57
C LEU A 137 0.32 13.63 -2.96
#